data_4e6bf44eeaa2341eb7fbd6fbea6f1eea
#
_entry.id   4e6bf44eeaa2341eb7fbd6fbea6f1eea
#
_cell.length_a   1.000
_cell.length_b   1.000
_cell.length_c   1.000
_cell.angle_alpha   90.00
_cell.angle_beta   90.00
_cell.angle_gamma   90.00
#
_symmetry.space_group_name_H-M   'P 1'
#
loop_
_entity.id
_entity.type
_entity.pdbx_description
1 polymer ?
#
loop_
_entity_poly.entity_id
_entity_poly.type
_entity_poly.pdbx_seq_one_letter_code
_entity_poly.pdbx_strand_id
1 'polypeptide(L)'
;MRRITKIAVALTAVSTLALTGCGRSDSDNGSGSGSASGFAADSYIGIALPQKTSENWSLAEQLFKDGLSKAGFKSDVQFANNGVSEQQNQIQTMITKGAKVIVIGAVDGGQLSSQVKAAHDAGAVVIAYDRLILNAQDVDYYVAFDNFKVGQLQGQALLDGMHAKKENGPYNVELFAGSADDSNSKVFFEGAMSVLKPKIDDGTLKIASGQKDFSQVTTQGWKAENAQKRMDALMTSNYSSATLDGILSPNDTLARAAITSVKAANKPVPVVTGQDSEVESVKSIMAGEQYSTINKDTRKLVEATMDMLTSLQKGQKAKVTDEKQYNNGVKVVPANLLEPVIVTKANAREAYSNDPTLSKVVQ
;
A
#
# COMPACT_ATOMS: atom_id res chain seq x y z
N MET A 1 78.64 36.59 40.60
CA MET A 1 79.69 36.98 39.65
C MET A 1 79.12 36.79 38.26
N ARG A 2 78.86 37.86 37.60
CA ARG A 2 79.44 38.32 36.31
C ARG A 2 79.33 37.21 35.18
N ARG A 3 78.86 37.34 34.00
CA ARG A 3 78.65 38.45 33.00
C ARG A 3 77.80 37.86 31.88
N ILE A 4 76.77 38.54 31.36
CA ILE A 4 76.78 39.45 30.20
C ILE A 4 77.34 38.78 28.91
N THR A 5 76.64 38.57 27.83
CA THR A 5 76.30 39.33 26.62
C THR A 5 76.35 38.34 25.44
N LYS A 6 75.62 38.39 24.42
CA LYS A 6 75.16 39.25 23.32
C LYS A 6 74.38 38.43 22.28
N ILE A 7 73.30 38.89 21.88
CA ILE A 7 72.80 39.24 20.55
C ILE A 7 73.49 38.58 19.33
N ALA A 8 72.71 37.86 18.51
CA ALA A 8 72.78 37.92 17.06
C ALA A 8 71.41 37.63 16.42
N VAL A 9 70.92 38.58 15.65
CA VAL A 9 69.75 38.56 14.78
C VAL A 9 70.13 37.88 13.51
N ALA A 10 69.23 36.97 12.99
CA ALA A 10 69.21 36.69 11.56
C ALA A 10 67.75 36.38 11.18
N LEU A 11 67.26 37.24 10.28
CA LEU A 11 66.02 37.14 9.52
C LEU A 11 66.04 35.89 8.59
N THR A 12 64.84 35.45 8.34
CA THR A 12 64.18 35.08 7.07
C THR A 12 63.55 33.70 7.11
N ALA A 13 62.32 33.58 6.92
CA ALA A 13 61.50 33.32 5.77
C ALA A 13 60.09 32.91 6.24
N VAL A 14 59.15 33.70 5.89
CA VAL A 14 57.73 33.48 6.03
C VAL A 14 57.29 32.46 4.99
N SER A 15 56.79 31.29 5.48
CA SER A 15 55.98 30.39 4.63
C SER A 15 54.57 30.38 5.22
N THR A 16 53.69 31.13 4.59
CA THR A 16 52.27 31.20 4.88
C THR A 16 51.59 29.91 4.47
N LEU A 17 51.28 29.04 5.43
CA LEU A 17 50.24 28.01 5.24
C LEU A 17 48.87 28.63 5.57
N ALA A 18 48.06 28.83 4.55
CA ALA A 18 46.68 29.23 4.69
C ALA A 18 45.89 27.99 5.22
N LEU A 19 45.58 28.03 6.50
CA LEU A 19 44.49 27.22 7.08
C LEU A 19 43.18 27.92 6.74
N THR A 20 42.45 27.40 5.75
CA THR A 20 41.06 27.75 5.56
C THR A 20 40.23 27.13 6.69
N GLY A 21 40.01 27.91 7.73
CA GLY A 21 39.02 27.62 8.76
C GLY A 21 37.63 27.79 8.14
N CYS A 22 36.83 26.70 8.11
CA CYS A 22 35.39 26.81 7.89
C CYS A 22 34.75 27.52 9.05
N GLY A 23 34.44 28.78 8.83
CA GLY A 23 33.61 29.61 9.72
C GLY A 23 32.19 29.06 9.73
N ARG A 24 31.73 28.74 10.93
CA ARG A 24 30.33 28.43 11.22
C ARG A 24 29.60 29.77 11.26
N SER A 25 28.83 30.06 10.21
CA SER A 25 27.88 31.19 10.23
C SER A 25 26.53 30.63 10.72
N ASP A 26 26.17 30.96 11.93
CA ASP A 26 24.78 30.96 12.35
C ASP A 26 24.05 32.07 11.59
N SER A 27 23.05 31.72 10.81
CA SER A 27 21.97 32.63 10.39
C SER A 27 20.79 31.86 9.85
N ASP A 28 19.71 32.00 10.59
CA ASP A 28 18.30 32.08 10.18
C ASP A 28 17.58 30.92 9.46
N ASN A 29 16.68 30.39 10.27
CA ASN A 29 15.25 30.15 10.01
C ASN A 29 14.82 30.11 8.53
N GLY A 30 14.75 28.91 7.99
CA GLY A 30 14.08 28.58 6.74
C GLY A 30 13.75 27.13 6.74
N SER A 31 12.46 26.78 6.73
CA SER A 31 11.95 25.42 6.50
C SER A 31 12.57 24.87 5.21
N GLY A 32 13.72 24.26 5.34
CA GLY A 32 14.44 23.63 4.23
C GLY A 32 14.08 22.15 4.18
N SER A 33 13.30 21.78 3.18
CA SER A 33 13.27 20.39 2.72
C SER A 33 14.72 19.99 2.43
N GLY A 34 15.30 19.13 3.29
CA GLY A 34 16.65 18.63 3.12
C GLY A 34 16.76 17.96 1.76
N SER A 35 17.61 18.49 0.88
CA SER A 35 18.07 17.76 -0.29
C SER A 35 18.75 16.51 0.24
N ALA A 36 18.14 15.34 0.04
CA ALA A 36 18.76 14.08 0.39
C ALA A 36 20.10 14.01 -0.37
N SER A 37 21.20 13.91 0.36
CA SER A 37 22.48 13.60 -0.27
C SER A 37 22.34 12.22 -0.91
N GLY A 38 22.64 12.10 -2.21
CA GLY A 38 22.58 10.81 -2.90
C GLY A 38 23.44 9.75 -2.20
N PHE A 39 23.25 8.50 -2.55
CA PHE A 39 23.99 7.37 -1.98
C PHE A 39 24.61 6.51 -3.10
N ALA A 40 25.60 5.66 -2.75
CA ALA A 40 26.35 4.85 -3.72
C ALA A 40 25.43 3.88 -4.48
N ALA A 41 25.80 3.60 -5.75
CA ALA A 41 25.02 2.73 -6.64
C ALA A 41 24.85 1.30 -6.10
N ASP A 42 25.84 0.79 -5.32
CA ASP A 42 25.82 -0.53 -4.71
C ASP A 42 25.30 -0.55 -3.27
N SER A 43 24.59 0.52 -2.86
CA SER A 43 24.02 0.62 -1.51
C SER A 43 23.03 -0.51 -1.22
N TYR A 44 22.91 -0.82 0.06
CA TYR A 44 21.97 -1.83 0.53
C TYR A 44 20.57 -1.23 0.71
N ILE A 45 19.58 -1.87 0.09
CA ILE A 45 18.15 -1.52 0.15
C ILE A 45 17.40 -2.68 0.83
N GLY A 46 16.62 -2.37 1.87
CA GLY A 46 15.75 -3.32 2.54
C GLY A 46 14.32 -3.25 2.04
N ILE A 47 13.69 -4.40 1.78
CA ILE A 47 12.27 -4.49 1.43
C ILE A 47 11.59 -5.41 2.44
N ALA A 48 10.72 -4.87 3.29
CA ALA A 48 9.96 -5.61 4.29
C ALA A 48 8.49 -5.67 3.87
N LEU A 49 8.05 -6.82 3.38
CA LEU A 49 6.69 -7.07 2.91
C LEU A 49 5.84 -7.76 4.01
N PRO A 50 4.49 -7.66 3.95
CA PRO A 50 3.62 -8.34 4.90
C PRO A 50 3.57 -9.86 4.66
N GLN A 51 2.41 -10.48 4.82
CA GLN A 51 2.25 -11.91 4.52
C GLN A 51 1.99 -12.14 3.03
N LYS A 52 2.31 -13.35 2.55
CA LYS A 52 1.94 -13.84 1.21
C LYS A 52 0.46 -14.29 1.18
N THR A 53 -0.46 -13.35 1.39
CA THR A 53 -1.90 -13.62 1.44
C THR A 53 -2.61 -13.45 0.09
N SER A 54 -1.94 -12.82 -0.88
CA SER A 54 -2.48 -12.60 -2.23
C SER A 54 -1.36 -12.60 -3.27
N GLU A 55 -1.72 -12.77 -4.55
CA GLU A 55 -0.79 -12.91 -5.66
C GLU A 55 0.10 -11.66 -5.86
N ASN A 56 -0.44 -10.46 -5.60
CA ASN A 56 0.26 -9.19 -5.76
C ASN A 56 1.52 -9.09 -4.89
N TRP A 57 1.51 -9.63 -3.67
CA TRP A 57 2.70 -9.61 -2.80
C TRP A 57 3.82 -10.51 -3.31
N SER A 58 3.49 -11.70 -3.82
CA SER A 58 4.46 -12.61 -4.43
C SER A 58 5.05 -12.03 -5.73
N LEU A 59 4.22 -11.35 -6.53
CA LEU A 59 4.66 -10.64 -7.72
C LEU A 59 5.56 -9.44 -7.36
N ALA A 60 5.20 -8.67 -6.32
CA ALA A 60 6.03 -7.55 -5.85
C ALA A 60 7.42 -8.02 -5.40
N GLU A 61 7.52 -9.15 -4.66
CA GLU A 61 8.81 -9.74 -4.28
C GLU A 61 9.71 -9.96 -5.49
N GLN A 62 9.17 -10.65 -6.51
CA GLN A 62 9.95 -10.95 -7.71
C GLN A 62 10.39 -9.68 -8.42
N LEU A 63 9.46 -8.74 -8.63
CA LEU A 63 9.75 -7.49 -9.33
C LEU A 63 10.78 -6.62 -8.58
N PHE A 64 10.72 -6.56 -7.24
CA PHE A 64 11.73 -5.87 -6.45
C PHE A 64 13.10 -6.54 -6.56
N LYS A 65 13.18 -7.86 -6.45
CA LYS A 65 14.45 -8.59 -6.62
C LYS A 65 15.08 -8.32 -7.98
N ASP A 66 14.30 -8.41 -9.03
CA ASP A 66 14.76 -8.20 -10.41
C ASP A 66 15.16 -6.73 -10.64
N GLY A 67 14.31 -5.78 -10.20
CA GLY A 67 14.53 -4.35 -10.36
C GLY A 67 15.77 -3.86 -9.59
N LEU A 68 15.91 -4.25 -8.33
CA LEU A 68 17.06 -3.87 -7.49
C LEU A 68 18.37 -4.46 -8.03
N SER A 69 18.37 -5.74 -8.43
CA SER A 69 19.52 -6.38 -9.04
C SER A 69 19.94 -5.69 -10.35
N LYS A 70 18.96 -5.39 -11.22
CA LYS A 70 19.21 -4.66 -12.49
C LYS A 70 19.76 -3.25 -12.25
N ALA A 71 19.33 -2.59 -11.19
CA ALA A 71 19.81 -1.26 -10.79
C ALA A 71 21.18 -1.29 -10.07
N GLY A 72 21.72 -2.49 -9.75
CA GLY A 72 23.02 -2.67 -9.10
C GLY A 72 23.00 -2.57 -7.58
N PHE A 73 21.82 -2.48 -6.94
CA PHE A 73 21.69 -2.42 -5.49
C PHE A 73 21.94 -3.78 -4.83
N LYS A 74 22.58 -3.76 -3.67
CA LYS A 74 22.51 -4.88 -2.73
C LYS A 74 21.14 -4.84 -2.06
N SER A 75 20.45 -5.96 -1.96
CA SER A 75 19.09 -5.96 -1.42
C SER A 75 18.74 -7.20 -0.62
N ASP A 76 17.74 -7.04 0.23
CA ASP A 76 17.09 -8.11 0.97
C ASP A 76 15.57 -7.87 0.90
N VAL A 77 14.83 -8.87 0.41
CA VAL A 77 13.36 -8.83 0.31
C VAL A 77 12.78 -9.91 1.21
N GLN A 78 12.10 -9.51 2.27
CA GLN A 78 11.60 -10.40 3.31
C GLN A 78 10.09 -10.28 3.51
N PHE A 79 9.46 -11.39 3.90
CA PHE A 79 8.05 -11.47 4.29
C PHE A 79 7.89 -11.72 5.78
N ALA A 80 6.98 -11.00 6.40
CA ALA A 80 6.62 -11.15 7.80
C ALA A 80 5.42 -12.08 7.98
N ASN A 81 5.56 -13.36 7.57
CA ASN A 81 4.46 -14.32 7.59
C ASN A 81 3.93 -14.64 9.00
N ASN A 82 4.76 -14.44 10.03
CA ASN A 82 4.40 -14.66 11.43
C ASN A 82 3.93 -13.37 12.14
N GLY A 83 3.65 -12.32 11.37
CA GLY A 83 3.05 -11.10 11.89
C GLY A 83 4.02 -9.97 12.19
N VAL A 84 3.54 -8.95 12.92
CA VAL A 84 4.22 -7.68 13.11
C VAL A 84 5.58 -7.81 13.82
N SER A 85 5.70 -8.69 14.80
CA SER A 85 6.97 -8.88 15.53
C SER A 85 8.09 -9.40 14.63
N GLU A 86 7.77 -10.26 13.67
CA GLU A 86 8.73 -10.68 12.65
C GLU A 86 9.15 -9.50 11.77
N GLN A 87 8.20 -8.68 11.32
CA GLN A 87 8.49 -7.50 10.50
C GLN A 87 9.37 -6.50 11.24
N GLN A 88 9.09 -6.26 12.52
CA GLN A 88 9.91 -5.38 13.37
C GLN A 88 11.38 -5.86 13.44
N ASN A 89 11.59 -7.17 13.62
CA ASN A 89 12.93 -7.78 13.66
C ASN A 89 13.63 -7.72 12.29
N GLN A 90 12.90 -7.91 11.19
CA GLN A 90 13.42 -7.79 9.83
C GLN A 90 13.90 -6.36 9.56
N ILE A 91 13.07 -5.35 9.88
CA ILE A 91 13.44 -3.93 9.74
C ILE A 91 14.69 -3.61 10.57
N GLN A 92 14.75 -4.07 11.82
CA GLN A 92 15.92 -3.88 12.68
C GLN A 92 17.19 -4.52 12.08
N THR A 93 17.05 -5.68 11.45
CA THR A 93 18.16 -6.35 10.75
C THR A 93 18.61 -5.53 9.53
N MET A 94 17.68 -4.97 8.77
CA MET A 94 17.99 -4.10 7.62
C MET A 94 18.73 -2.83 8.07
N ILE A 95 18.32 -2.22 9.18
CA ILE A 95 19.00 -1.07 9.79
C ILE A 95 20.45 -1.46 10.17
N THR A 96 20.63 -2.58 10.86
CA THR A 96 21.95 -3.06 11.28
C THR A 96 22.88 -3.37 10.10
N LYS A 97 22.34 -3.81 8.98
CA LYS A 97 23.07 -4.00 7.71
C LYS A 97 23.40 -2.67 6.98
N GLY A 98 22.96 -1.54 7.50
CA GLY A 98 23.24 -0.20 6.94
C GLY A 98 22.39 0.13 5.73
N ALA A 99 21.13 -0.28 5.70
CA ALA A 99 20.21 0.08 4.63
C ALA A 99 20.13 1.60 4.44
N LYS A 100 20.24 2.05 3.19
CA LYS A 100 20.07 3.46 2.82
C LYS A 100 18.62 3.82 2.57
N VAL A 101 17.83 2.85 2.16
CA VAL A 101 16.37 2.97 2.06
C VAL A 101 15.75 1.68 2.58
N ILE A 102 14.65 1.80 3.30
CA ILE A 102 13.82 0.67 3.72
C ILE A 102 12.42 0.92 3.18
N VAL A 103 11.97 0.02 2.29
CA VAL A 103 10.61 0.00 1.73
C VAL A 103 9.78 -0.96 2.56
N ILE A 104 8.67 -0.50 3.10
CA ILE A 104 7.87 -1.25 4.06
C ILE A 104 6.42 -1.35 3.58
N GLY A 105 5.98 -2.56 3.23
CA GLY A 105 4.56 -2.92 3.18
C GLY A 105 4.13 -3.41 4.56
N ALA A 106 3.45 -2.57 5.34
CA ALA A 106 3.20 -2.87 6.75
C ALA A 106 2.24 -4.07 6.96
N VAL A 107 2.57 -4.95 7.91
CA VAL A 107 1.60 -5.94 8.44
C VAL A 107 0.53 -5.21 9.24
N ASP A 108 0.96 -4.36 10.17
CA ASP A 108 0.12 -3.46 10.97
C ASP A 108 0.75 -2.07 10.94
N GLY A 109 0.05 -1.15 10.27
CA GLY A 109 0.53 0.23 10.10
C GLY A 109 0.73 0.98 11.42
N GLY A 110 -0.01 0.63 12.46
CA GLY A 110 0.05 1.29 13.77
C GLY A 110 1.19 0.85 14.68
N GLN A 111 1.91 -0.23 14.34
CA GLN A 111 2.87 -0.85 15.25
C GLN A 111 4.34 -0.76 14.79
N LEU A 112 4.66 0.10 13.82
CA LEU A 112 6.01 0.21 13.24
C LEU A 112 6.72 1.54 13.54
N SER A 113 6.11 2.44 14.31
CA SER A 113 6.65 3.79 14.55
C SER A 113 8.06 3.77 15.15
N SER A 114 8.34 2.84 16.06
CA SER A 114 9.68 2.70 16.68
C SER A 114 10.74 2.27 15.67
N GLN A 115 10.41 1.34 14.78
CA GLN A 115 11.31 0.85 13.73
C GLN A 115 11.56 1.92 12.66
N VAL A 116 10.51 2.69 12.30
CA VAL A 116 10.63 3.82 11.39
C VAL A 116 11.57 4.87 11.97
N LYS A 117 11.37 5.22 13.26
CA LYS A 117 12.28 6.15 13.95
C LYS A 117 13.72 5.64 13.98
N ALA A 118 13.93 4.37 14.32
CA ALA A 118 15.26 3.77 14.35
C ALA A 118 15.95 3.76 12.97
N ALA A 119 15.19 3.53 11.90
CA ALA A 119 15.68 3.61 10.53
C ALA A 119 16.12 5.04 10.17
N HIS A 120 15.28 6.03 10.49
CA HIS A 120 15.59 7.43 10.28
C HIS A 120 16.82 7.89 11.07
N ASP A 121 16.92 7.55 12.36
CA ASP A 121 18.06 7.86 13.21
C ASP A 121 19.38 7.24 12.70
N ALA A 122 19.28 6.10 11.99
CA ALA A 122 20.40 5.46 11.29
C ALA A 122 20.71 6.08 9.91
N GLY A 123 19.98 7.10 9.50
CA GLY A 123 20.13 7.79 8.21
C GLY A 123 19.54 7.06 7.02
N ALA A 124 18.61 6.13 7.24
CA ALA A 124 17.86 5.48 6.16
C ALA A 124 16.59 6.28 5.82
N VAL A 125 16.27 6.36 4.53
CA VAL A 125 14.98 6.84 4.04
C VAL A 125 13.93 5.74 4.20
N VAL A 126 12.74 6.07 4.70
CA VAL A 126 11.64 5.13 4.89
C VAL A 126 10.52 5.41 3.89
N ILE A 127 10.22 4.42 3.06
CA ILE A 127 9.13 4.45 2.08
C ILE A 127 8.04 3.48 2.52
N ALA A 128 6.85 3.98 2.83
CA ALA A 128 5.67 3.15 2.97
C ALA A 128 5.21 2.69 1.58
N TYR A 129 5.09 1.38 1.39
CA TYR A 129 4.70 0.76 0.12
C TYR A 129 3.33 0.12 0.24
N ASP A 130 2.41 0.48 -0.62
CA ASP A 130 1.00 0.06 -0.67
C ASP A 130 0.22 0.43 0.60
N ARG A 131 0.71 0.12 1.80
CA ARG A 131 0.06 0.37 3.09
C ARG A 131 0.72 1.53 3.83
N LEU A 132 -0.08 2.53 4.21
CA LEU A 132 0.41 3.69 4.97
C LEU A 132 0.81 3.28 6.39
N ILE A 133 1.99 3.72 6.84
CA ILE A 133 2.43 3.54 8.23
C ILE A 133 1.88 4.69 9.07
N LEU A 134 1.13 4.34 10.12
CA LEU A 134 0.43 5.28 10.98
C LEU A 134 1.28 5.73 12.17
N ASN A 135 0.98 6.91 12.71
CA ASN A 135 1.57 7.45 13.94
C ASN A 135 3.12 7.49 13.93
N ALA A 136 3.73 7.61 12.76
CA ALA A 136 5.18 7.65 12.57
C ALA A 136 5.59 8.95 11.88
N GLN A 137 6.34 9.81 12.61
CA GLN A 137 6.80 11.12 12.11
C GLN A 137 7.82 10.95 10.97
N ASP A 138 8.60 9.90 11.01
CA ASP A 138 9.81 9.72 10.20
C ASP A 138 9.58 8.84 8.95
N VAL A 139 8.33 8.69 8.51
CA VAL A 139 8.01 8.14 7.18
C VAL A 139 8.26 9.22 6.15
N ASP A 140 9.19 9.00 5.21
CA ASP A 140 9.56 10.04 4.23
C ASP A 140 8.58 10.10 3.06
N TYR A 141 8.17 8.95 2.53
CA TYR A 141 7.32 8.85 1.34
C TYR A 141 6.30 7.73 1.47
N TYR A 142 5.23 7.85 0.70
CA TYR A 142 4.23 6.81 0.50
C TYR A 142 4.03 6.55 -0.99
N VAL A 143 4.05 5.27 -1.41
CA VAL A 143 3.78 4.86 -2.80
C VAL A 143 2.62 3.89 -2.79
N ALA A 144 1.49 4.26 -3.40
CA ALA A 144 0.27 3.48 -3.39
C ALA A 144 -0.63 3.81 -4.59
N PHE A 145 -1.72 3.07 -4.72
CA PHE A 145 -2.87 3.52 -5.51
C PHE A 145 -3.73 4.48 -4.69
N ASP A 146 -4.59 5.27 -5.35
CA ASP A 146 -5.60 6.07 -4.65
C ASP A 146 -6.65 5.13 -4.02
N ASN A 147 -6.47 4.85 -2.74
CA ASN A 147 -7.28 3.87 -2.01
C ASN A 147 -8.72 4.33 -1.79
N PHE A 148 -8.96 5.63 -1.65
CA PHE A 148 -10.32 6.15 -1.54
C PHE A 148 -11.06 5.97 -2.88
N LYS A 149 -10.39 6.24 -3.98
CA LYS A 149 -10.90 6.02 -5.34
C LYS A 149 -11.19 4.55 -5.61
N VAL A 150 -10.33 3.63 -5.13
CA VAL A 150 -10.61 2.17 -5.20
C VAL A 150 -11.98 1.87 -4.59
N GLY A 151 -12.23 2.35 -3.38
CA GLY A 151 -13.53 2.14 -2.71
C GLY A 151 -14.70 2.73 -3.48
N GLN A 152 -14.55 3.96 -3.98
CA GLN A 152 -15.59 4.61 -4.81
C GLN A 152 -15.94 3.77 -6.04
N LEU A 153 -14.91 3.27 -6.75
CA LEU A 153 -15.11 2.43 -7.94
C LEU A 153 -15.80 1.11 -7.59
N GLN A 154 -15.49 0.50 -6.43
CA GLN A 154 -16.18 -0.71 -5.96
C GLN A 154 -17.66 -0.42 -5.64
N GLY A 155 -17.93 0.67 -4.91
CA GLY A 155 -19.30 1.07 -4.59
C GLY A 155 -20.13 1.33 -5.84
N GLN A 156 -19.58 2.04 -6.83
CA GLN A 156 -20.25 2.32 -8.10
C GLN A 156 -20.47 1.03 -8.90
N ALA A 157 -19.45 0.16 -9.00
CA ALA A 157 -19.59 -1.10 -9.73
C ALA A 157 -20.65 -2.02 -9.10
N LEU A 158 -20.79 -2.01 -7.78
CA LEU A 158 -21.86 -2.76 -7.10
C LEU A 158 -23.26 -2.24 -7.54
N LEU A 159 -23.45 -0.93 -7.53
CA LEU A 159 -24.73 -0.32 -7.99
C LEU A 159 -25.03 -0.63 -9.44
N ASP A 160 -24.06 -0.40 -10.33
CA ASP A 160 -24.20 -0.62 -11.77
C ASP A 160 -24.54 -2.08 -12.09
N GLY A 161 -23.84 -3.02 -11.43
CA GLY A 161 -24.07 -4.44 -11.62
C GLY A 161 -25.46 -4.89 -11.14
N MET A 162 -25.91 -4.40 -10.01
CA MET A 162 -27.25 -4.72 -9.51
C MET A 162 -28.34 -4.13 -10.41
N HIS A 163 -28.17 -2.87 -10.85
CA HIS A 163 -29.11 -2.23 -11.76
C HIS A 163 -29.19 -2.98 -13.11
N ALA A 164 -28.07 -3.45 -13.63
CA ALA A 164 -28.03 -4.26 -14.86
C ALA A 164 -28.75 -5.63 -14.72
N LYS A 165 -28.77 -6.22 -13.52
CA LYS A 165 -29.50 -7.48 -13.26
C LYS A 165 -30.97 -7.28 -12.93
N LYS A 166 -31.33 -6.17 -12.30
CA LYS A 166 -32.68 -5.86 -11.83
C LYS A 166 -32.86 -4.34 -11.85
N GLU A 167 -33.66 -3.83 -12.77
CA GLU A 167 -33.79 -2.40 -13.07
C GLU A 167 -34.09 -1.53 -11.84
N ASN A 168 -34.91 -2.03 -10.91
CA ASN A 168 -35.35 -1.27 -9.74
C ASN A 168 -35.10 -2.02 -8.43
N GLY A 169 -34.67 -1.27 -7.41
CA GLY A 169 -34.57 -1.76 -6.03
C GLY A 169 -35.93 -1.99 -5.38
N PRO A 170 -35.97 -2.24 -4.06
CA PRO A 170 -34.79 -2.31 -3.21
C PRO A 170 -33.89 -3.53 -3.49
N TYR A 171 -32.58 -3.34 -3.27
CA TYR A 171 -31.59 -4.41 -3.38
C TYR A 171 -31.12 -4.85 -1.99
N ASN A 172 -31.04 -6.14 -1.74
CA ASN A 172 -30.44 -6.68 -0.53
C ASN A 172 -28.94 -6.85 -0.74
N VAL A 173 -28.14 -6.22 0.09
CA VAL A 173 -26.68 -6.24 -0.04
C VAL A 173 -26.02 -6.58 1.30
N GLU A 174 -24.83 -7.18 1.22
CA GLU A 174 -23.94 -7.35 2.36
C GLU A 174 -22.60 -6.69 2.13
N LEU A 175 -22.04 -6.14 3.20
CA LEU A 175 -20.79 -5.41 3.17
C LEU A 175 -19.69 -6.25 3.80
N PHE A 176 -18.54 -6.32 3.16
CA PHE A 176 -17.30 -6.85 3.71
C PHE A 176 -16.23 -5.78 3.62
N ALA A 177 -15.39 -5.72 4.64
CA ALA A 177 -14.17 -4.92 4.66
C ALA A 177 -12.95 -5.81 4.88
N GLY A 178 -11.77 -5.30 4.57
CA GLY A 178 -10.52 -5.98 4.82
C GLY A 178 -10.14 -6.04 6.30
N SER A 179 -8.89 -6.35 6.59
CA SER A 179 -8.39 -6.46 7.96
C SER A 179 -8.27 -5.08 8.62
N ALA A 180 -8.62 -4.99 9.90
CA ALA A 180 -8.60 -3.73 10.64
C ALA A 180 -7.18 -3.21 10.96
N ASP A 181 -6.18 -4.07 10.92
CA ASP A 181 -4.75 -3.73 11.08
C ASP A 181 -4.11 -3.16 9.81
N ASP A 182 -4.79 -3.29 8.66
CA ASP A 182 -4.41 -2.66 7.41
C ASP A 182 -5.07 -1.28 7.28
N SER A 183 -4.25 -0.22 7.26
CA SER A 183 -4.70 1.17 7.14
C SER A 183 -5.55 1.43 5.89
N ASN A 184 -5.33 0.69 4.80
CA ASN A 184 -6.07 0.85 3.55
C ASN A 184 -7.51 0.34 3.67
N SER A 185 -7.74 -0.69 4.47
CA SER A 185 -9.05 -1.34 4.60
C SER A 185 -10.17 -0.36 4.96
N LYS A 186 -9.89 0.54 5.91
CA LYS A 186 -10.82 1.59 6.29
C LYS A 186 -11.05 2.60 5.17
N VAL A 187 -9.98 2.99 4.46
CA VAL A 187 -10.06 3.97 3.35
C VAL A 187 -10.86 3.41 2.17
N PHE A 188 -10.66 2.13 1.82
CA PHE A 188 -11.50 1.45 0.80
C PHE A 188 -12.96 1.46 1.22
N PHE A 189 -13.25 1.08 2.46
CA PHE A 189 -14.62 1.03 2.97
C PHE A 189 -15.27 2.43 2.97
N GLU A 190 -14.58 3.45 3.43
CA GLU A 190 -15.06 4.85 3.42
C GLU A 190 -15.32 5.34 2.00
N GLY A 191 -14.42 5.01 1.04
CA GLY A 191 -14.61 5.30 -0.37
C GLY A 191 -15.88 4.64 -0.93
N ALA A 192 -16.10 3.35 -0.66
CA ALA A 192 -17.30 2.64 -1.08
C ALA A 192 -18.56 3.21 -0.41
N MET A 193 -18.51 3.50 0.89
CA MET A 193 -19.62 4.06 1.63
C MET A 193 -19.96 5.49 1.21
N SER A 194 -19.02 6.27 0.66
CA SER A 194 -19.33 7.59 0.08
C SER A 194 -20.32 7.50 -1.08
N VAL A 195 -20.35 6.36 -1.77
CA VAL A 195 -21.27 6.05 -2.88
C VAL A 195 -22.53 5.33 -2.38
N LEU A 196 -22.36 4.34 -1.48
CA LEU A 196 -23.45 3.44 -1.08
C LEU A 196 -24.35 4.02 0.02
N LYS A 197 -23.77 4.82 0.94
CA LYS A 197 -24.53 5.34 2.09
C LYS A 197 -25.78 6.12 1.70
N PRO A 198 -25.79 7.02 0.72
CA PRO A 198 -27.01 7.69 0.28
C PRO A 198 -28.11 6.72 -0.15
N LYS A 199 -27.73 5.59 -0.78
CA LYS A 199 -28.64 4.54 -1.24
C LYS A 199 -29.14 3.62 -0.11
N ILE A 200 -28.36 3.51 0.95
CA ILE A 200 -28.79 2.85 2.19
C ILE A 200 -29.78 3.74 2.94
N ASP A 201 -29.50 5.04 3.01
CA ASP A 201 -30.32 6.00 3.74
C ASP A 201 -31.70 6.22 3.08
N ASP A 202 -31.79 6.19 1.73
CA ASP A 202 -33.04 6.31 0.98
C ASP A 202 -33.82 4.98 0.85
N GLY A 203 -33.25 3.86 1.35
CA GLY A 203 -33.87 2.53 1.33
C GLY A 203 -33.76 1.78 -0.01
N THR A 204 -33.02 2.32 -0.99
CA THR A 204 -32.68 1.63 -2.26
C THR A 204 -31.83 0.39 -1.96
N LEU A 205 -30.87 0.49 -1.02
CA LEU A 205 -30.08 -0.63 -0.52
C LEU A 205 -30.55 -1.03 0.89
N LYS A 206 -30.72 -2.32 1.10
CA LYS A 206 -31.05 -2.92 2.40
C LYS A 206 -29.94 -3.85 2.85
N ILE A 207 -29.42 -3.62 4.06
CA ILE A 207 -28.43 -4.49 4.69
C ILE A 207 -29.22 -5.41 5.63
N ALA A 208 -29.52 -6.64 5.16
CA ALA A 208 -30.39 -7.56 5.93
C ALA A 208 -29.78 -7.98 7.27
N SER A 209 -28.45 -8.06 7.36
CA SER A 209 -27.74 -8.31 8.63
C SER A 209 -27.77 -7.13 9.59
N GLY A 210 -28.06 -5.92 9.12
CA GLY A 210 -27.93 -4.68 9.88
C GLY A 210 -26.48 -4.24 10.10
N GLN A 211 -25.48 -5.00 9.63
CA GLN A 211 -24.05 -4.72 9.83
C GLN A 211 -23.57 -3.69 8.80
N LYS A 212 -23.47 -2.45 9.22
CA LYS A 212 -23.14 -1.29 8.36
C LYS A 212 -21.79 -0.65 8.71
N ASP A 213 -21.34 -0.83 9.94
CA ASP A 213 -20.13 -0.17 10.43
C ASP A 213 -18.89 -0.96 10.08
N PHE A 214 -17.80 -0.26 9.79
CA PHE A 214 -16.51 -0.88 9.43
C PHE A 214 -16.12 -2.00 10.40
N SER A 215 -16.20 -1.76 11.72
CA SER A 215 -15.82 -2.73 12.74
C SER A 215 -16.64 -4.02 12.72
N GLN A 216 -17.89 -3.97 12.21
CA GLN A 216 -18.80 -5.12 12.14
C GLN A 216 -18.53 -6.03 10.93
N VAL A 217 -17.87 -5.48 9.89
CA VAL A 217 -17.72 -6.12 8.57
C VAL A 217 -16.27 -6.43 8.20
N THR A 218 -15.32 -6.16 9.12
CA THR A 218 -13.90 -6.46 8.91
C THR A 218 -13.62 -7.95 8.78
N THR A 219 -12.61 -8.30 7.99
CA THR A 219 -12.16 -9.67 7.78
C THR A 219 -10.69 -9.79 8.22
N GLN A 220 -10.49 -10.29 9.43
CA GLN A 220 -9.18 -10.35 10.08
C GLN A 220 -8.14 -11.07 9.22
N GLY A 221 -6.99 -10.42 9.02
CA GLY A 221 -5.83 -10.92 8.28
C GLY A 221 -6.10 -11.10 6.78
N TRP A 222 -7.19 -10.54 6.23
CA TRP A 222 -7.61 -10.76 4.82
C TRP A 222 -7.80 -12.25 4.49
N LYS A 223 -8.18 -13.07 5.48
CA LYS A 223 -8.25 -14.52 5.34
C LYS A 223 -9.57 -14.97 4.73
N ALA A 224 -9.48 -15.77 3.66
CA ALA A 224 -10.63 -16.34 2.94
C ALA A 224 -11.58 -17.11 3.87
N GLU A 225 -11.01 -17.89 4.80
CA GLU A 225 -11.81 -18.70 5.75
C GLU A 225 -12.67 -17.83 6.68
N ASN A 226 -12.21 -16.62 7.04
CA ASN A 226 -12.99 -15.70 7.86
C ASN A 226 -14.15 -15.09 7.07
N ALA A 227 -13.93 -14.74 5.81
CA ALA A 227 -14.99 -14.26 4.93
C ALA A 227 -16.02 -15.37 4.66
N GLN A 228 -15.56 -16.59 4.38
CA GLN A 228 -16.42 -17.74 4.15
C GLN A 228 -17.31 -18.02 5.38
N LYS A 229 -16.70 -18.13 6.56
CA LYS A 229 -17.43 -18.36 7.81
C LYS A 229 -18.52 -17.31 8.06
N ARG A 230 -18.20 -16.01 7.82
CA ARG A 230 -19.19 -14.93 7.96
C ARG A 230 -20.29 -15.06 6.91
N MET A 231 -19.94 -15.35 5.65
CA MET A 231 -20.94 -15.49 4.60
C MET A 231 -21.85 -16.71 4.81
N ASP A 232 -21.32 -17.85 5.27
CA ASP A 232 -22.12 -19.04 5.63
C ASP A 232 -23.17 -18.71 6.72
N ALA A 233 -22.75 -17.93 7.73
CA ALA A 233 -23.65 -17.46 8.78
C ALA A 233 -24.76 -16.56 8.21
N LEU A 234 -24.40 -15.62 7.33
CA LEU A 234 -25.37 -14.71 6.68
C LEU A 234 -26.36 -15.48 5.80
N MET A 235 -25.89 -16.43 5.02
CA MET A 235 -26.75 -17.28 4.17
C MET A 235 -27.78 -18.02 5.00
N THR A 236 -27.39 -18.51 6.16
CA THR A 236 -28.30 -19.24 7.08
C THR A 236 -29.29 -18.32 7.79
N SER A 237 -28.79 -17.20 8.35
CA SER A 237 -29.60 -16.33 9.24
C SER A 237 -30.45 -15.31 8.49
N ASN A 238 -29.96 -14.75 7.38
CA ASN A 238 -30.57 -13.62 6.69
C ASN A 238 -31.11 -13.97 5.30
N TYR A 239 -30.52 -14.97 4.64
CA TYR A 239 -30.79 -15.29 3.24
C TYR A 239 -31.33 -16.70 3.02
N SER A 240 -31.83 -17.37 4.06
CA SER A 240 -32.49 -18.66 3.90
C SER A 240 -33.66 -18.61 2.93
N SER A 241 -34.50 -17.58 3.00
CA SER A 241 -35.63 -17.34 2.10
C SER A 241 -35.51 -16.08 1.25
N ALA A 242 -34.69 -15.10 1.66
CA ALA A 242 -34.51 -13.85 0.93
C ALA A 242 -33.48 -13.99 -0.22
N THR A 243 -33.57 -13.11 -1.20
CA THR A 243 -32.59 -12.98 -2.28
C THR A 243 -31.49 -12.01 -1.83
N LEU A 244 -30.24 -12.36 -2.10
CA LEU A 244 -29.09 -11.47 -1.99
C LEU A 244 -28.77 -10.92 -3.38
N ASP A 245 -28.80 -9.61 -3.54
CA ASP A 245 -28.58 -8.94 -4.82
C ASP A 245 -27.12 -8.51 -5.03
N GLY A 246 -26.42 -8.15 -3.94
CA GLY A 246 -25.05 -7.67 -4.03
C GLY A 246 -24.18 -7.96 -2.81
N ILE A 247 -22.88 -8.09 -3.04
CA ILE A 247 -21.85 -8.18 -2.02
C ILE A 247 -20.76 -7.15 -2.35
N LEU A 248 -20.57 -6.17 -1.46
CA LEU A 248 -19.36 -5.37 -1.46
C LEU A 248 -18.24 -6.23 -0.89
N SER A 249 -17.34 -6.71 -1.73
CA SER A 249 -16.14 -7.41 -1.30
C SER A 249 -14.91 -6.52 -1.53
N PRO A 250 -14.03 -6.36 -0.53
CA PRO A 250 -12.92 -5.43 -0.61
C PRO A 250 -11.76 -5.96 -1.47
N ASN A 251 -11.67 -7.28 -1.71
CA ASN A 251 -10.69 -7.88 -2.61
C ASN A 251 -11.17 -9.19 -3.22
N ASP A 252 -10.41 -9.72 -4.15
CA ASP A 252 -10.73 -10.90 -4.96
C ASP A 252 -10.72 -12.21 -4.15
N THR A 253 -9.75 -12.37 -3.25
CA THR A 253 -9.69 -13.55 -2.35
C THR A 253 -10.95 -13.68 -1.52
N LEU A 254 -11.43 -12.58 -0.92
CA LEU A 254 -12.66 -12.57 -0.11
C LEU A 254 -13.91 -12.69 -0.97
N ALA A 255 -13.89 -12.12 -2.20
CA ALA A 255 -14.97 -12.27 -3.17
C ALA A 255 -15.22 -13.74 -3.51
N ARG A 256 -14.15 -14.47 -3.86
CA ARG A 256 -14.26 -15.91 -4.17
C ARG A 256 -14.74 -16.73 -2.98
N ALA A 257 -14.29 -16.42 -1.76
CA ALA A 257 -14.76 -17.07 -0.55
C ALA A 257 -16.27 -16.85 -0.34
N ALA A 258 -16.75 -15.62 -0.51
CA ALA A 258 -18.17 -15.30 -0.40
C ALA A 258 -19.00 -15.99 -1.51
N ILE A 259 -18.52 -16.00 -2.76
CA ILE A 259 -19.17 -16.73 -3.87
C ILE A 259 -19.27 -18.23 -3.57
N THR A 260 -18.23 -18.82 -2.99
CA THR A 260 -18.24 -20.23 -2.58
C THR A 260 -19.35 -20.54 -1.58
N SER A 261 -19.52 -19.70 -0.56
CA SER A 261 -20.60 -19.85 0.43
C SER A 261 -22.00 -19.70 -0.19
N VAL A 262 -22.18 -18.73 -1.10
CA VAL A 262 -23.46 -18.54 -1.79
C VAL A 262 -23.82 -19.76 -2.64
N LYS A 263 -22.85 -20.31 -3.39
CA LYS A 263 -23.04 -21.55 -4.18
C LYS A 263 -23.34 -22.77 -3.30
N ALA A 264 -22.63 -22.89 -2.18
CA ALA A 264 -22.87 -23.99 -1.21
C ALA A 264 -24.28 -23.94 -0.60
N ALA A 265 -24.86 -22.74 -0.46
CA ALA A 265 -26.23 -22.54 -0.04
C ALA A 265 -27.29 -22.77 -1.17
N ASN A 266 -26.86 -23.21 -2.36
CA ASN A 266 -27.70 -23.37 -3.56
C ASN A 266 -28.45 -22.09 -3.94
N LYS A 267 -27.83 -20.93 -3.78
CA LYS A 267 -28.40 -19.63 -4.15
C LYS A 267 -27.76 -19.05 -5.41
N PRO A 268 -28.48 -18.25 -6.20
CA PRO A 268 -27.89 -17.51 -7.31
C PRO A 268 -26.77 -16.60 -6.83
N VAL A 269 -25.66 -16.54 -7.58
CA VAL A 269 -24.54 -15.67 -7.25
C VAL A 269 -24.97 -14.22 -7.49
N PRO A 270 -24.88 -13.34 -6.46
CA PRO A 270 -25.23 -11.91 -6.58
C PRO A 270 -24.21 -11.15 -7.40
N VAL A 271 -24.31 -9.82 -7.47
CA VAL A 271 -23.23 -8.96 -7.92
C VAL A 271 -22.15 -8.92 -6.84
N VAL A 272 -20.91 -9.31 -7.18
CA VAL A 272 -19.79 -9.33 -6.23
C VAL A 272 -18.65 -8.49 -6.78
N THR A 273 -18.20 -7.52 -5.97
CA THR A 273 -17.02 -6.68 -6.28
C THR A 273 -15.73 -7.37 -5.83
N GLY A 274 -14.59 -6.83 -6.24
CA GLY A 274 -13.27 -7.27 -5.80
C GLY A 274 -12.20 -6.22 -6.08
N GLN A 275 -10.95 -6.55 -5.82
CA GLN A 275 -9.75 -5.83 -6.26
C GLN A 275 -8.55 -6.78 -6.29
N ASP A 276 -7.48 -6.35 -6.91
CA ASP A 276 -6.16 -6.96 -7.07
C ASP A 276 -5.99 -7.78 -8.34
N SER A 277 -7.05 -8.02 -9.12
CA SER A 277 -6.98 -8.71 -10.42
C SER A 277 -6.32 -10.09 -10.32
N GLU A 278 -6.66 -10.86 -9.28
CA GLU A 278 -6.15 -12.22 -9.11
C GLU A 278 -6.63 -13.12 -10.25
N VAL A 279 -5.77 -14.00 -10.73
CA VAL A 279 -6.02 -14.83 -11.94
C VAL A 279 -7.35 -15.55 -11.88
N GLU A 280 -7.67 -16.21 -10.75
CA GLU A 280 -8.92 -16.95 -10.59
C GLU A 280 -10.15 -16.05 -10.53
N SER A 281 -10.00 -14.81 -10.04
CA SER A 281 -11.09 -13.82 -10.05
C SER A 281 -11.32 -13.26 -11.45
N VAL A 282 -10.28 -13.01 -12.22
CA VAL A 282 -10.43 -12.60 -13.62
C VAL A 282 -11.12 -13.69 -14.44
N LYS A 283 -10.78 -14.99 -14.23
CA LYS A 283 -11.53 -16.12 -14.81
C LYS A 283 -13.00 -16.09 -14.39
N SER A 284 -13.27 -15.85 -13.11
CA SER A 284 -14.63 -15.76 -12.56
C SER A 284 -15.42 -14.60 -13.16
N ILE A 285 -14.77 -13.46 -13.42
CA ILE A 285 -15.37 -12.30 -14.10
C ILE A 285 -15.71 -12.68 -15.57
N MET A 286 -14.79 -13.32 -16.27
CA MET A 286 -15.04 -13.76 -17.65
C MET A 286 -16.15 -14.81 -17.75
N ALA A 287 -16.30 -15.66 -16.74
CA ALA A 287 -17.40 -16.62 -16.59
C ALA A 287 -18.73 -15.95 -16.16
N GLY A 288 -18.71 -14.70 -15.69
CA GLY A 288 -19.89 -13.97 -15.23
C GLY A 288 -20.33 -14.29 -13.80
N GLU A 289 -19.46 -14.89 -13.00
CA GLU A 289 -19.71 -15.23 -11.60
C GLU A 289 -19.33 -14.10 -10.63
N GLN A 290 -18.13 -13.51 -10.79
CA GLN A 290 -17.75 -12.26 -10.15
C GLN A 290 -18.06 -11.10 -11.10
N TYR A 291 -18.54 -9.97 -10.59
CA TYR A 291 -18.92 -8.85 -11.44
C TYR A 291 -17.74 -7.97 -11.84
N SER A 292 -16.90 -7.63 -10.86
CA SER A 292 -15.79 -6.69 -11.09
C SER A 292 -14.60 -6.95 -10.18
N THR A 293 -13.45 -6.46 -10.62
CA THR A 293 -12.25 -6.26 -9.79
C THR A 293 -11.66 -4.88 -10.05
N ILE A 294 -10.79 -4.42 -9.16
CA ILE A 294 -9.98 -3.21 -9.39
C ILE A 294 -8.57 -3.64 -9.76
N ASN A 295 -8.11 -3.26 -10.93
CA ASN A 295 -6.73 -3.46 -11.34
C ASN A 295 -5.84 -2.39 -10.67
N LYS A 296 -5.04 -2.86 -9.74
CA LYS A 296 -3.92 -2.16 -9.12
C LYS A 296 -2.63 -2.83 -9.60
N ASP A 297 -2.19 -2.51 -10.79
CA ASP A 297 -1.06 -3.18 -11.43
C ASP A 297 0.21 -3.09 -10.57
N THR A 298 0.58 -4.21 -9.94
CA THR A 298 1.76 -4.33 -9.06
C THR A 298 3.06 -3.96 -9.79
N ARG A 299 3.14 -4.18 -11.11
CA ARG A 299 4.32 -3.79 -11.91
C ARG A 299 4.50 -2.28 -11.90
N LYS A 300 3.42 -1.52 -12.08
CA LYS A 300 3.46 -0.05 -12.02
C LYS A 300 3.79 0.47 -10.63
N LEU A 301 3.30 -0.19 -9.58
CA LEU A 301 3.58 0.21 -8.20
C LEU A 301 5.06 -0.02 -7.85
N VAL A 302 5.61 -1.17 -8.23
CA VAL A 302 7.03 -1.47 -8.04
C VAL A 302 7.88 -0.54 -8.91
N GLU A 303 7.53 -0.30 -10.18
CA GLU A 303 8.22 0.64 -11.06
C GLU A 303 8.27 2.05 -10.44
N ALA A 304 7.15 2.57 -9.96
CA ALA A 304 7.08 3.87 -9.29
C ALA A 304 8.00 3.93 -8.04
N THR A 305 8.09 2.82 -7.30
CA THR A 305 8.99 2.72 -6.15
C THR A 305 10.45 2.68 -6.58
N MET A 306 10.79 1.93 -7.63
CA MET A 306 12.14 1.86 -8.19
C MET A 306 12.61 3.20 -8.77
N ASP A 307 11.71 3.95 -9.41
CA ASP A 307 11.98 5.31 -9.89
C ASP A 307 12.27 6.26 -8.73
N MET A 308 11.52 6.13 -7.63
CA MET A 308 11.76 6.88 -6.40
C MET A 308 13.14 6.54 -5.81
N LEU A 309 13.48 5.25 -5.68
CA LEU A 309 14.79 4.78 -5.21
C LEU A 309 15.92 5.34 -6.06
N THR A 310 15.78 5.31 -7.39
CA THR A 310 16.78 5.82 -8.33
C THR A 310 16.95 7.33 -8.22
N SER A 311 15.87 8.07 -8.01
CA SER A 311 15.91 9.52 -7.81
C SER A 311 16.65 9.86 -6.50
N LEU A 312 16.31 9.17 -5.41
CA LEU A 312 16.96 9.35 -4.10
C LEU A 312 18.45 8.99 -4.16
N GLN A 313 18.81 7.91 -4.86
CA GLN A 313 20.21 7.52 -5.08
C GLN A 313 21.03 8.67 -5.71
N LYS A 314 20.42 9.38 -6.66
CA LYS A 314 21.07 10.49 -7.36
C LYS A 314 21.02 11.83 -6.60
N GLY A 315 20.48 11.84 -5.38
CA GLY A 315 20.23 13.06 -4.62
C GLY A 315 19.15 13.97 -5.23
N GLN A 316 18.30 13.41 -6.07
CA GLN A 316 17.19 14.11 -6.71
C GLN A 316 15.91 13.97 -5.87
N LYS A 317 14.99 14.92 -6.06
CA LYS A 317 13.67 14.84 -5.42
C LYS A 317 12.91 13.61 -5.96
N ALA A 318 12.31 12.85 -5.06
CA ALA A 318 11.38 11.79 -5.40
C ALA A 318 10.12 12.38 -6.07
N LYS A 319 9.53 11.62 -6.98
CA LYS A 319 8.24 11.98 -7.58
C LYS A 319 7.15 11.87 -6.54
N VAL A 320 6.43 12.97 -6.32
CA VAL A 320 5.26 13.08 -5.45
C VAL A 320 4.10 13.61 -6.28
N THR A 321 2.93 13.00 -6.15
CA THR A 321 1.70 13.40 -6.86
C THR A 321 0.65 13.97 -5.90
N ASP A 322 0.77 13.70 -4.60
CA ASP A 322 -0.11 14.19 -3.55
C ASP A 322 0.66 14.54 -2.26
N GLU A 323 0.37 15.72 -1.71
CA GLU A 323 0.93 16.23 -0.45
C GLU A 323 -0.16 16.66 0.55
N LYS A 324 -1.41 16.16 0.39
CA LYS A 324 -2.56 16.63 1.16
C LYS A 324 -3.41 15.51 1.75
N GLN A 325 -3.56 14.39 1.05
CA GLN A 325 -4.61 13.40 1.32
C GLN A 325 -4.23 12.41 2.43
N TYR A 326 -2.98 11.94 2.43
CA TYR A 326 -2.57 10.83 3.28
C TYR A 326 -1.95 11.28 4.60
N ASN A 327 -2.81 11.68 5.55
CA ASN A 327 -2.40 11.96 6.93
C ASN A 327 -2.28 10.67 7.71
N ASN A 328 -1.09 10.41 8.26
CA ASN A 328 -0.79 9.19 9.00
C ASN A 328 -1.06 9.29 10.52
N GLY A 329 -1.76 10.33 10.96
CA GLY A 329 -2.07 10.61 12.36
C GLY A 329 -1.15 11.66 13.01
N VAL A 330 0.04 11.89 12.46
CA VAL A 330 1.00 12.89 12.97
C VAL A 330 1.48 13.88 11.90
N LYS A 331 1.43 13.49 10.63
CA LYS A 331 1.73 14.38 9.49
C LYS A 331 1.03 13.90 8.22
N VAL A 332 0.96 14.76 7.23
CA VAL A 332 0.70 14.36 5.84
C VAL A 332 1.99 13.79 5.25
N VAL A 333 1.94 12.56 4.76
CA VAL A 333 3.08 11.89 4.11
C VAL A 333 3.05 12.18 2.62
N PRO A 334 4.13 12.75 2.05
CA PRO A 334 4.21 12.96 0.61
C PRO A 334 4.02 11.64 -0.15
N ALA A 335 3.05 11.59 -1.05
CA ALA A 335 2.65 10.35 -1.70
C ALA A 335 2.83 10.38 -3.23
N ASN A 336 3.27 9.27 -3.81
CA ASN A 336 3.16 9.00 -5.23
C ASN A 336 1.99 8.05 -5.45
N LEU A 337 0.84 8.61 -5.82
CA LEU A 337 -0.41 7.88 -6.01
C LEU A 337 -0.61 7.49 -7.48
N LEU A 338 -0.96 6.25 -7.70
CA LEU A 338 -1.32 5.70 -8.99
C LEU A 338 -2.84 5.57 -9.11
N GLU A 339 -3.35 5.68 -10.34
CA GLU A 339 -4.77 5.54 -10.63
C GLU A 339 -5.20 4.07 -10.68
N PRO A 340 -6.19 3.66 -9.89
CA PRO A 340 -6.78 2.33 -9.99
C PRO A 340 -7.73 2.26 -11.20
N VAL A 341 -7.88 1.07 -11.79
CA VAL A 341 -8.74 0.84 -12.94
C VAL A 341 -9.81 -0.18 -12.60
N ILE A 342 -11.08 0.20 -12.74
CA ILE A 342 -12.19 -0.76 -12.63
C ILE A 342 -12.18 -1.73 -13.82
N VAL A 343 -12.29 -3.02 -13.53
CA VAL A 343 -12.38 -4.06 -14.55
C VAL A 343 -13.63 -4.90 -14.35
N THR A 344 -14.38 -5.01 -15.44
CA THR A 344 -15.53 -5.90 -15.60
C THR A 344 -15.30 -6.79 -16.82
N LYS A 345 -16.19 -7.73 -17.09
CA LYS A 345 -16.14 -8.53 -18.32
C LYS A 345 -16.10 -7.68 -19.60
N ALA A 346 -16.73 -6.51 -19.59
CA ALA A 346 -16.84 -5.64 -20.76
C ALA A 346 -15.50 -5.03 -21.20
N ASN A 347 -14.62 -4.68 -20.24
CA ASN A 347 -13.34 -4.01 -20.53
C ASN A 347 -12.10 -4.82 -20.16
N ALA A 348 -12.25 -6.06 -19.69
CA ALA A 348 -11.13 -6.89 -19.22
C ALA A 348 -10.05 -7.08 -20.30
N ARG A 349 -10.42 -7.30 -21.56
CA ARG A 349 -9.47 -7.47 -22.68
C ARG A 349 -8.60 -6.25 -22.90
N GLU A 350 -9.19 -5.06 -22.83
CA GLU A 350 -8.47 -3.80 -22.95
C GLU A 350 -7.58 -3.55 -21.73
N ALA A 351 -8.15 -3.67 -20.53
CA ALA A 351 -7.47 -3.42 -19.27
C ALA A 351 -6.22 -4.29 -19.08
N TYR A 352 -6.25 -5.54 -19.58
CA TYR A 352 -5.14 -6.49 -19.42
C TYR A 352 -4.34 -6.71 -20.71
N SER A 353 -4.52 -5.89 -21.75
CA SER A 353 -3.84 -6.07 -23.05
C SER A 353 -2.31 -6.16 -22.93
N ASN A 354 -1.71 -5.45 -21.97
CA ASN A 354 -0.26 -5.42 -21.72
C ASN A 354 0.15 -6.32 -20.53
N ASP A 355 -0.78 -7.07 -19.94
CA ASP A 355 -0.47 -7.97 -18.85
C ASP A 355 -0.02 -9.34 -19.39
N PRO A 356 1.21 -9.83 -19.09
CA PRO A 356 1.74 -11.07 -19.69
C PRO A 356 0.98 -12.33 -19.27
N THR A 357 0.25 -12.28 -18.15
CA THR A 357 -0.54 -13.39 -17.60
C THR A 357 -2.03 -13.20 -17.90
N LEU A 358 -2.59 -12.08 -17.50
CA LEU A 358 -4.04 -11.84 -17.56
C LEU A 358 -4.54 -11.65 -19.00
N SER A 359 -3.72 -11.14 -19.94
CA SER A 359 -4.08 -11.08 -21.35
C SER A 359 -4.47 -12.44 -21.94
N LYS A 360 -3.88 -13.53 -21.43
CA LYS A 360 -4.20 -14.90 -21.84
C LYS A 360 -5.48 -15.43 -21.21
N VAL A 361 -5.86 -14.91 -20.07
CA VAL A 361 -7.08 -15.29 -19.35
C VAL A 361 -8.34 -14.70 -19.97
N VAL A 362 -8.20 -13.51 -20.58
CA VAL A 362 -9.33 -12.74 -21.11
C VAL A 362 -9.54 -12.85 -22.63
N GLN A 363 -8.83 -13.80 -23.27
CA GLN A 363 -8.93 -14.07 -24.71
C GLN A 363 -10.32 -14.54 -25.15
#